data_2cf74ccf48704401602517e01ae88675
#
_entry.id   2cf74ccf48704401602517e01ae88675
#
_cell.length_a   1.000
_cell.length_b   1.000
_cell.length_c   1.000
_cell.angle_alpha   90.00
_cell.angle_beta   90.00
_cell.angle_gamma   90.00
#
_symmetry.space_group_name_H-M   'P 1'
#
loop_
_entity.id
_entity.type
_entity.pdbx_description
1 polymer ?
#
loop_
_entity_poly.entity_id
_entity_poly.type
_entity_poly.pdbx_seq_one_letter_code
_entity_poly.pdbx_strand_id
1 'polypeptide(L)'
;RAQEVAASTLPEGLGTPGRRVLIKGGAVLSMDDAVGNFAVGDVLIDGKRIVEVGANIEAGDSVVIEATGKIVMPGFVDTHHHQFETALRSQLANGILINDGLPENAANYYETILQGFSQVYRPEDVYINELFGGIAQLDAGVTTVMDVSQIHHSPEHSDAAIEGLRDAGRRGVFGYFEGWGERSKYPTDAARIKQQYFSSDDQLTTMVMGGEIYVPGY
;
A
#
# COMPACT_ATOMS: atom_id res chain seq x y z
N ARG A 1 -10.52 25.00 22.26
CA ARG A 1 -10.21 23.89 23.17
C ARG A 1 -10.17 22.65 22.26
N ALA A 2 -8.98 22.06 22.03
CA ALA A 2 -8.86 20.77 21.40
C ALA A 2 -9.56 19.76 22.34
N GLN A 3 -10.55 19.07 21.83
CA GLN A 3 -11.16 17.94 22.52
C GLN A 3 -10.11 16.83 22.52
N GLU A 4 -9.65 16.46 23.69
CA GLU A 4 -8.79 15.31 23.89
C GLU A 4 -9.58 14.07 23.42
N VAL A 5 -9.26 13.55 22.25
CA VAL A 5 -9.82 12.29 21.77
C VAL A 5 -9.17 11.23 22.64
N ALA A 6 -9.93 10.68 23.59
CA ALA A 6 -9.49 9.54 24.36
C ALA A 6 -9.01 8.46 23.39
N ALA A 7 -7.77 8.02 23.54
CA ALA A 7 -7.26 6.89 22.80
C ALA A 7 -8.21 5.70 23.05
N SER A 8 -8.97 5.31 22.03
CA SER A 8 -9.84 4.15 22.13
C SER A 8 -8.93 2.93 22.29
N THR A 9 -8.95 2.33 23.46
CA THR A 9 -8.30 1.04 23.64
C THR A 9 -8.96 0.05 22.70
N LEU A 10 -8.16 -0.59 21.86
CA LEU A 10 -8.68 -1.65 20.99
C LEU A 10 -9.34 -2.75 21.86
N PRO A 11 -10.45 -3.34 21.39
CA PRO A 11 -11.10 -4.42 22.12
C PRO A 11 -10.15 -5.59 22.39
N GLU A 12 -10.29 -6.23 23.54
CA GLU A 12 -9.53 -7.43 23.87
C GLU A 12 -9.81 -8.55 22.86
N GLY A 13 -8.77 -9.23 22.41
CA GLY A 13 -8.85 -10.31 21.42
C GLY A 13 -8.93 -9.86 19.97
N LEU A 14 -8.90 -8.55 19.68
CA LEU A 14 -8.77 -8.06 18.31
C LEU A 14 -7.45 -8.52 17.69
N GLY A 15 -7.51 -9.06 16.47
CA GLY A 15 -6.34 -9.59 15.78
C GLY A 15 -5.95 -11.02 16.19
N THR A 16 -6.65 -11.64 17.13
CA THR A 16 -6.43 -13.06 17.45
C THR A 16 -6.87 -13.93 16.27
N PRO A 17 -6.00 -14.81 15.74
CA PRO A 17 -6.36 -15.70 14.64
C PRO A 17 -7.60 -16.54 14.93
N GLY A 18 -8.52 -16.64 13.96
CA GLY A 18 -9.75 -17.41 14.08
C GLY A 18 -10.87 -16.73 14.90
N ARG A 19 -10.65 -15.54 15.45
CA ARG A 19 -11.71 -14.75 16.08
C ARG A 19 -12.50 -13.99 15.04
N ARG A 20 -13.82 -14.03 15.17
CA ARG A 20 -14.71 -13.19 14.37
C ARG A 20 -14.73 -11.77 14.93
N VAL A 21 -14.92 -10.79 14.06
CA VAL A 21 -15.00 -9.37 14.41
C VAL A 21 -16.31 -8.80 13.90
N LEU A 22 -17.08 -8.17 14.78
CA LEU A 22 -18.30 -7.44 14.42
C LEU A 22 -18.05 -5.93 14.58
N ILE A 23 -18.05 -5.20 13.48
CA ILE A 23 -18.08 -3.73 13.49
C ILE A 23 -19.54 -3.33 13.59
N LYS A 24 -19.95 -2.66 14.66
CA LYS A 24 -21.36 -2.50 15.03
C LYS A 24 -21.82 -1.06 15.06
N GLY A 25 -23.01 -0.80 14.48
CA GLY A 25 -23.74 0.45 14.66
C GLY A 25 -23.21 1.66 13.88
N GLY A 26 -22.38 1.44 12.86
CA GLY A 26 -21.86 2.51 12.02
C GLY A 26 -22.75 2.87 10.83
N ALA A 27 -22.51 4.03 10.21
CA ALA A 27 -23.04 4.31 8.89
C ALA A 27 -22.22 3.52 7.85
N VAL A 28 -22.80 2.46 7.26
CA VAL A 28 -22.09 1.57 6.36
C VAL A 28 -22.23 2.05 4.92
N LEU A 29 -21.11 2.36 4.28
CA LEU A 29 -20.97 2.59 2.84
C LEU A 29 -20.30 1.36 2.24
N SER A 30 -21.10 0.42 1.73
CA SER A 30 -20.56 -0.87 1.27
C SER A 30 -19.73 -0.77 -0.01
N MET A 31 -19.97 0.24 -0.82
CA MET A 31 -19.42 0.42 -2.17
C MET A 31 -19.79 -0.76 -3.12
N ASP A 32 -20.86 -1.48 -2.79
CA ASP A 32 -21.40 -2.60 -3.56
C ASP A 32 -22.91 -2.42 -3.71
N ASP A 33 -23.37 -2.27 -4.94
CA ASP A 33 -24.79 -2.02 -5.24
C ASP A 33 -25.70 -3.21 -4.85
N ALA A 34 -25.17 -4.43 -4.82
CA ALA A 34 -25.92 -5.62 -4.42
C ALA A 34 -26.11 -5.68 -2.89
N VAL A 35 -25.21 -5.11 -2.12
CA VAL A 35 -25.28 -5.02 -0.66
C VAL A 35 -26.06 -3.77 -0.23
N GLY A 36 -25.82 -2.63 -0.89
CA GLY A 36 -26.39 -1.34 -0.55
C GLY A 36 -25.72 -0.68 0.65
N ASN A 37 -26.26 0.48 1.05
CA ASN A 37 -25.73 1.27 2.16
C ASN A 37 -26.73 1.27 3.33
N PHE A 38 -26.22 1.40 4.56
CA PHE A 38 -27.01 1.42 5.79
C PHE A 38 -26.72 2.70 6.58
N ALA A 39 -27.76 3.44 6.94
CA ALA A 39 -27.59 4.61 7.83
C ALA A 39 -27.10 4.19 9.22
N VAL A 40 -27.53 3.02 9.68
CA VAL A 40 -26.99 2.30 10.84
C VAL A 40 -26.91 0.84 10.44
N GLY A 41 -25.73 0.26 10.50
CA GLY A 41 -25.50 -1.11 10.06
C GLY A 41 -24.26 -1.70 10.70
N ASP A 42 -24.10 -2.98 10.48
CA ASP A 42 -23.07 -3.82 11.04
C ASP A 42 -22.30 -4.54 9.92
N VAL A 43 -21.02 -4.82 10.19
CA VAL A 43 -20.18 -5.62 9.29
C VAL A 43 -19.53 -6.74 10.09
N LEU A 44 -19.80 -7.99 9.68
CA LEU A 44 -19.21 -9.17 10.30
C LEU A 44 -18.06 -9.70 9.46
N ILE A 45 -16.91 -9.86 10.11
CA ILE A 45 -15.69 -10.39 9.52
C ILE A 45 -15.38 -11.74 10.18
N ASP A 46 -15.10 -12.74 9.36
CA ASP A 46 -14.62 -14.05 9.79
C ASP A 46 -13.28 -14.35 9.11
N GLY A 47 -12.24 -14.40 9.91
CA GLY A 47 -10.88 -14.53 9.40
C GLY A 47 -10.50 -13.39 8.45
N LYS A 48 -10.37 -13.71 7.16
CA LYS A 48 -9.95 -12.77 6.10
C LYS A 48 -11.11 -12.23 5.25
N ARG A 49 -12.37 -12.56 5.60
CA ARG A 49 -13.53 -12.27 4.76
C ARG A 49 -14.61 -11.51 5.50
N ILE A 50 -15.22 -10.55 4.83
CA ILE A 50 -16.52 -10.02 5.23
C ILE A 50 -17.55 -11.09 4.87
N VAL A 51 -18.27 -11.58 5.87
CA VAL A 51 -19.25 -12.66 5.69
C VAL A 51 -20.68 -12.18 5.73
N GLU A 52 -20.94 -11.03 6.36
CA GLU A 52 -22.27 -10.44 6.44
C GLU A 52 -22.17 -8.91 6.57
N VAL A 53 -23.08 -8.20 5.92
CA VAL A 53 -23.33 -6.76 6.08
C VAL A 53 -24.83 -6.58 6.22
N GLY A 54 -25.30 -5.92 7.28
CA GLY A 54 -26.72 -5.79 7.56
C GLY A 54 -27.04 -4.78 8.65
N ALA A 55 -28.35 -4.58 8.91
CA ALA A 55 -28.80 -3.60 9.89
C ALA A 55 -28.64 -4.07 11.36
N ASN A 56 -28.75 -5.37 11.60
CA ASN A 56 -28.68 -5.95 12.94
C ASN A 56 -28.08 -7.35 12.85
N ILE A 57 -26.80 -7.45 13.11
CA ILE A 57 -26.07 -8.72 13.11
C ILE A 57 -25.82 -9.16 14.55
N GLU A 58 -26.13 -10.42 14.85
CA GLU A 58 -25.86 -10.99 16.18
C GLU A 58 -24.36 -11.19 16.37
N ALA A 59 -23.83 -10.64 17.46
CA ALA A 59 -22.40 -10.69 17.74
C ALA A 59 -21.89 -12.11 17.97
N GLY A 60 -22.70 -12.96 18.60
CA GLY A 60 -22.26 -14.29 19.03
C GLY A 60 -21.02 -14.20 19.91
N ASP A 61 -19.96 -14.91 19.53
CA ASP A 61 -18.65 -14.90 20.18
C ASP A 61 -17.64 -13.94 19.53
N SER A 62 -18.12 -13.04 18.65
CA SER A 62 -17.26 -12.08 17.95
C SER A 62 -16.69 -11.02 18.87
N VAL A 63 -15.50 -10.54 18.55
CA VAL A 63 -14.97 -9.30 19.14
C VAL A 63 -15.77 -8.13 18.54
N VAL A 64 -16.38 -7.30 19.39
CA VAL A 64 -17.20 -6.16 18.94
C VAL A 64 -16.39 -4.88 18.91
N ILE A 65 -16.45 -4.20 17.77
CA ILE A 65 -15.92 -2.84 17.58
C ILE A 65 -17.10 -1.89 17.45
N GLU A 66 -17.29 -1.03 18.45
CA GLU A 66 -18.35 -0.02 18.41
C GLU A 66 -18.05 1.08 17.39
N ALA A 67 -18.92 1.21 16.39
CA ALA A 67 -18.80 2.16 15.31
C ALA A 67 -19.91 3.24 15.30
N THR A 68 -20.67 3.37 16.40
CA THR A 68 -21.69 4.40 16.53
C THR A 68 -21.13 5.79 16.24
N GLY A 69 -21.75 6.53 15.31
CA GLY A 69 -21.29 7.84 14.87
C GLY A 69 -20.08 7.84 13.95
N LYS A 70 -19.64 6.69 13.49
CA LYS A 70 -18.53 6.51 12.54
C LYS A 70 -19.07 6.07 11.16
N ILE A 71 -18.28 6.32 10.14
CA ILE A 71 -18.48 5.74 8.80
C ILE A 71 -17.67 4.45 8.72
N VAL A 72 -18.30 3.38 8.29
CA VAL A 72 -17.68 2.08 8.00
C VAL A 72 -17.69 1.87 6.49
N MET A 73 -16.52 1.78 5.89
CA MET A 73 -16.37 1.65 4.44
C MET A 73 -15.11 0.84 4.11
N PRO A 74 -14.99 0.29 2.89
CA PRO A 74 -13.73 -0.29 2.44
C PRO A 74 -12.59 0.72 2.52
N GLY A 75 -11.39 0.25 2.83
CA GLY A 75 -10.20 1.11 2.79
C GLY A 75 -9.90 1.62 1.38
N PHE A 76 -9.21 2.74 1.30
CA PHE A 76 -8.83 3.33 0.02
C PHE A 76 -7.85 2.42 -0.73
N VAL A 77 -7.93 2.50 -2.06
CA VAL A 77 -7.02 1.83 -2.99
C VAL A 77 -6.20 2.91 -3.71
N ASP A 78 -4.90 2.92 -3.48
CA ASP A 78 -3.96 3.75 -4.21
C ASP A 78 -3.45 2.97 -5.42
N THR A 79 -3.83 3.39 -6.60
CA THR A 79 -3.58 2.65 -7.84
C THR A 79 -2.27 3.03 -8.53
N HIS A 80 -1.54 4.01 -8.03
CA HIS A 80 -0.25 4.42 -8.56
C HIS A 80 0.56 5.18 -7.50
N HIS A 81 1.53 4.51 -6.91
CA HIS A 81 2.39 5.10 -5.88
C HIS A 81 3.84 4.68 -6.07
N HIS A 82 4.76 5.61 -5.92
CA HIS A 82 6.20 5.35 -5.89
C HIS A 82 6.64 5.30 -4.42
N GLN A 83 6.44 4.15 -3.78
CA GLN A 83 6.60 3.99 -2.34
C GLN A 83 8.04 4.24 -1.88
N PHE A 84 9.03 3.84 -2.68
CA PHE A 84 10.45 4.07 -2.39
C PHE A 84 10.81 5.55 -2.24
N GLU A 85 9.97 6.48 -2.67
CA GLU A 85 10.18 7.93 -2.59
C GLU A 85 9.65 8.55 -1.29
N THR A 86 9.16 7.77 -0.35
CA THR A 86 8.48 8.29 0.86
C THR A 86 9.30 9.34 1.61
N ALA A 87 10.62 9.17 1.76
CA ALA A 87 11.49 10.15 2.40
C ALA A 87 11.73 11.39 1.53
N LEU A 88 11.49 11.30 0.23
CA LEU A 88 11.70 12.40 -0.72
C LEU A 88 10.44 13.24 -0.93
N ARG A 89 9.32 12.91 -0.31
CA ARG A 89 8.10 13.71 -0.35
C ARG A 89 8.41 15.15 0.05
N SER A 90 7.96 16.12 -0.72
CA SER A 90 8.24 17.55 -0.57
C SER A 90 9.62 18.04 -1.08
N GLN A 91 10.48 17.17 -1.60
CA GLN A 91 11.78 17.60 -2.14
C GLN A 91 11.65 18.34 -3.47
N LEU A 92 10.68 17.95 -4.30
CA LEU A 92 10.45 18.56 -5.59
C LEU A 92 8.95 18.62 -5.90
N ALA A 93 8.28 19.61 -5.33
CA ALA A 93 6.82 19.77 -5.42
C ALA A 93 6.37 20.68 -6.57
N ASN A 94 7.11 20.72 -7.68
CA ASN A 94 6.80 21.60 -8.81
C ASN A 94 5.96 20.96 -9.92
N GLY A 95 5.76 19.63 -9.90
CA GLY A 95 4.97 18.89 -10.89
C GLY A 95 5.62 18.77 -12.28
N ILE A 96 6.90 19.13 -12.44
CA ILE A 96 7.63 19.03 -13.70
C ILE A 96 8.23 17.62 -13.79
N LEU A 97 7.80 16.85 -14.80
CA LEU A 97 8.24 15.46 -14.96
C LEU A 97 9.63 15.33 -15.58
N ILE A 98 9.86 16.06 -16.66
CA ILE A 98 11.10 16.01 -17.46
C ILE A 98 11.59 17.39 -17.79
N ASN A 99 12.88 17.49 -18.14
CA ASN A 99 13.46 18.74 -18.66
C ASN A 99 12.93 19.04 -20.06
N ASP A 100 12.25 20.17 -20.21
CA ASP A 100 11.72 20.66 -21.49
C ASP A 100 12.61 21.73 -22.16
N GLY A 101 13.79 21.96 -21.57
CA GLY A 101 14.76 22.95 -22.04
C GLY A 101 14.54 24.36 -21.51
N LEU A 102 13.51 24.61 -20.71
CA LEU A 102 13.28 25.90 -20.05
C LEU A 102 14.10 25.97 -18.75
N PRO A 103 14.84 27.07 -18.51
CA PRO A 103 15.68 27.21 -17.31
C PRO A 103 14.91 27.04 -15.99
N GLU A 104 13.66 27.50 -15.94
CA GLU A 104 12.78 27.38 -14.77
C GLU A 104 12.37 25.93 -14.47
N ASN A 105 12.46 25.03 -15.46
CA ASN A 105 12.12 23.61 -15.35
C ASN A 105 13.37 22.71 -15.24
N ALA A 106 14.55 23.29 -15.01
CA ALA A 106 15.80 22.54 -14.86
C ALA A 106 15.74 21.54 -13.69
N ALA A 107 15.06 21.90 -12.58
CA ALA A 107 14.77 20.97 -11.52
C ALA A 107 13.46 20.22 -11.82
N ASN A 108 13.55 18.98 -12.23
CA ASN A 108 12.43 18.13 -12.62
C ASN A 108 12.51 16.76 -11.95
N TYR A 109 11.38 16.03 -11.97
CA TYR A 109 11.25 14.74 -11.29
C TYR A 109 12.26 13.72 -11.82
N TYR A 110 12.33 13.54 -13.12
CA TYR A 110 13.15 12.48 -13.71
C TYR A 110 14.64 12.65 -13.35
N GLU A 111 15.20 13.85 -13.59
CA GLU A 111 16.62 14.09 -13.35
C GLU A 111 16.96 14.22 -11.85
N THR A 112 16.06 14.81 -11.06
CA THR A 112 16.32 15.04 -9.63
C THR A 112 16.04 13.82 -8.78
N ILE A 113 14.89 13.17 -8.96
CA ILE A 113 14.47 12.06 -8.12
C ILE A 113 15.02 10.73 -8.67
N LEU A 114 14.68 10.37 -9.91
CA LEU A 114 15.04 9.06 -10.46
C LEU A 114 16.52 8.95 -10.85
N GLN A 115 17.10 9.98 -11.46
CA GLN A 115 18.50 9.97 -11.87
C GLN A 115 19.44 10.57 -10.81
N GLY A 116 18.91 11.27 -9.82
CA GLY A 116 19.66 11.88 -8.74
C GLY A 116 19.56 11.07 -7.44
N PHE A 117 18.55 11.34 -6.63
CA PHE A 117 18.42 10.76 -5.29
C PHE A 117 18.33 9.25 -5.28
N SER A 118 17.54 8.64 -6.18
CA SER A 118 17.35 7.19 -6.17
C SER A 118 18.65 6.42 -6.43
N GLN A 119 19.58 7.01 -7.18
CA GLN A 119 20.85 6.36 -7.55
C GLN A 119 21.80 6.13 -6.38
N VAL A 120 21.62 6.86 -5.28
CA VAL A 120 22.44 6.72 -4.06
C VAL A 120 21.77 5.93 -2.95
N TYR A 121 20.56 5.43 -3.19
CA TYR A 121 19.86 4.57 -2.24
C TYR A 121 20.61 3.26 -2.05
N ARG A 122 20.68 2.85 -0.80
CA ARG A 122 21.10 1.50 -0.41
C ARG A 122 19.84 0.63 -0.23
N PRO A 123 19.96 -0.69 -0.22
CA PRO A 123 18.84 -1.57 0.08
C PRO A 123 18.09 -1.19 1.38
N GLU A 124 18.80 -0.78 2.42
CA GLU A 124 18.20 -0.37 3.69
C GLU A 124 17.36 0.91 3.56
N ASP A 125 17.77 1.83 2.69
CA ASP A 125 17.02 3.05 2.42
C ASP A 125 15.73 2.72 1.66
N VAL A 126 15.77 1.76 0.73
CA VAL A 126 14.58 1.26 0.05
C VAL A 126 13.60 0.61 1.04
N TYR A 127 14.10 -0.33 1.85
CA TYR A 127 13.28 -1.04 2.85
C TYR A 127 12.54 -0.06 3.77
N ILE A 128 13.25 0.92 4.35
CA ILE A 128 12.62 1.85 5.30
C ILE A 128 11.60 2.77 4.64
N ASN A 129 11.82 3.17 3.38
CA ASN A 129 10.85 3.97 2.63
C ASN A 129 9.57 3.17 2.35
N GLU A 130 9.69 1.92 1.93
CA GLU A 130 8.56 1.01 1.71
C GLU A 130 7.76 0.78 3.00
N LEU A 131 8.43 0.41 4.08
CA LEU A 131 7.82 0.15 5.37
C LEU A 131 7.14 1.39 5.94
N PHE A 132 7.85 2.51 6.04
CA PHE A 132 7.33 3.73 6.63
C PHE A 132 6.17 4.31 5.80
N GLY A 133 6.33 4.34 4.48
CA GLY A 133 5.27 4.78 3.57
C GLY A 133 4.02 3.90 3.69
N GLY A 134 4.19 2.59 3.79
CA GLY A 134 3.10 1.65 3.98
C GLY A 134 2.33 1.87 5.27
N ILE A 135 3.04 2.08 6.39
CA ILE A 135 2.43 2.39 7.69
C ILE A 135 1.70 3.75 7.64
N ALA A 136 2.32 4.78 7.04
CA ALA A 136 1.71 6.09 6.91
C ALA A 136 0.44 6.07 6.04
N GLN A 137 0.43 5.27 4.99
CA GLN A 137 -0.76 5.08 4.15
C GLN A 137 -1.87 4.31 4.89
N LEU A 138 -1.54 3.29 5.69
CA LEU A 138 -2.52 2.60 6.54
C LEU A 138 -3.15 3.57 7.55
N ASP A 139 -2.36 4.43 8.18
CA ASP A 139 -2.86 5.46 9.10
C ASP A 139 -3.80 6.45 8.39
N ALA A 140 -3.57 6.72 7.11
CA ALA A 140 -4.45 7.53 6.26
C ALA A 140 -5.66 6.76 5.67
N GLY A 141 -5.82 5.47 5.98
CA GLY A 141 -6.93 4.63 5.50
C GLY A 141 -6.70 3.97 4.14
N VAL A 142 -5.49 4.03 3.57
CA VAL A 142 -5.13 3.32 2.33
C VAL A 142 -4.72 1.89 2.67
N THR A 143 -5.59 0.94 2.36
CA THR A 143 -5.39 -0.47 2.70
C THR A 143 -4.84 -1.32 1.55
N THR A 144 -4.82 -0.77 0.35
CA THR A 144 -4.30 -1.42 -0.85
C THR A 144 -3.50 -0.44 -1.68
N VAL A 145 -2.33 -0.84 -2.15
CA VAL A 145 -1.47 -0.02 -3.03
C VAL A 145 -1.05 -0.79 -4.26
N MET A 146 -0.96 -0.10 -5.39
CA MET A 146 -0.10 -0.45 -6.52
C MET A 146 1.21 0.32 -6.35
N ASP A 147 2.25 -0.36 -5.89
CA ASP A 147 3.59 0.21 -5.80
C ASP A 147 4.27 0.14 -7.16
N VAL A 148 4.49 1.29 -7.78
CA VAL A 148 5.26 1.41 -9.03
C VAL A 148 6.73 1.57 -8.65
N SER A 149 7.38 0.46 -8.39
CA SER A 149 8.73 0.41 -7.84
C SER A 149 9.77 0.54 -8.94
N GLN A 150 10.49 1.67 -8.96
CA GLN A 150 11.53 1.98 -9.94
C GLN A 150 12.89 2.14 -9.23
N ILE A 151 13.27 1.12 -8.45
CA ILE A 151 14.46 1.18 -7.57
C ILE A 151 15.32 -0.11 -7.67
N HIS A 152 15.15 -0.89 -8.73
CA HIS A 152 15.76 -2.22 -8.86
C HIS A 152 17.21 -2.16 -9.35
N HIS A 153 18.05 -1.37 -8.68
CA HIS A 153 19.46 -1.16 -9.05
C HIS A 153 20.33 -2.39 -8.81
N SER A 154 19.86 -3.32 -7.98
CA SER A 154 20.45 -4.65 -7.78
C SER A 154 19.39 -5.61 -7.23
N PRO A 155 19.64 -6.94 -7.21
CA PRO A 155 18.73 -7.89 -6.58
C PRO A 155 18.40 -7.55 -5.12
N GLU A 156 19.38 -7.05 -4.36
CA GLU A 156 19.19 -6.68 -2.95
C GLU A 156 18.24 -5.47 -2.78
N HIS A 157 18.22 -4.53 -3.73
CA HIS A 157 17.24 -3.44 -3.72
C HIS A 157 15.83 -3.97 -3.98
N SER A 158 15.69 -4.91 -4.91
CA SER A 158 14.39 -5.54 -5.19
C SER A 158 13.88 -6.31 -3.98
N ASP A 159 14.74 -7.07 -3.33
CA ASP A 159 14.40 -7.84 -2.13
C ASP A 159 13.98 -6.91 -0.99
N ALA A 160 14.72 -5.83 -0.77
CA ALA A 160 14.43 -4.82 0.25
C ALA A 160 13.07 -4.11 0.02
N ALA A 161 12.76 -3.78 -1.24
CA ALA A 161 11.47 -3.18 -1.59
C ALA A 161 10.31 -4.13 -1.26
N ILE A 162 10.43 -5.39 -1.64
CA ILE A 162 9.40 -6.41 -1.38
C ILE A 162 9.23 -6.65 0.12
N GLU A 163 10.33 -6.77 0.86
CA GLU A 163 10.31 -6.99 2.31
C GLU A 163 9.64 -5.82 3.04
N GLY A 164 10.01 -4.58 2.72
CA GLY A 164 9.39 -3.38 3.30
C GLY A 164 7.89 -3.28 2.99
N LEU A 165 7.49 -3.54 1.75
CA LEU A 165 6.09 -3.58 1.34
C LEU A 165 5.28 -4.63 2.12
N ARG A 166 5.86 -5.82 2.35
CA ARG A 166 5.22 -6.92 3.09
C ARG A 166 5.14 -6.63 4.58
N ASP A 167 6.20 -6.11 5.18
CA ASP A 167 6.29 -5.84 6.61
C ASP A 167 5.36 -4.70 7.03
N ALA A 168 4.96 -3.83 6.11
CA ALA A 168 3.90 -2.85 6.35
C ALA A 168 2.53 -3.49 6.67
N GLY A 169 2.31 -4.76 6.31
CA GLY A 169 1.12 -5.53 6.70
C GLY A 169 -0.17 -5.15 5.96
N ARG A 170 -0.07 -4.52 4.80
CA ARG A 170 -1.23 -4.17 3.96
C ARG A 170 -1.24 -4.93 2.64
N ARG A 171 -2.35 -4.83 1.90
CA ARG A 171 -2.39 -5.35 0.54
C ARG A 171 -1.51 -4.52 -0.38
N GLY A 172 -0.71 -5.20 -1.20
CA GLY A 172 0.16 -4.55 -2.16
C GLY A 172 0.23 -5.30 -3.47
N VAL A 173 0.23 -4.56 -4.56
CA VAL A 173 0.66 -5.05 -5.87
C VAL A 173 2.07 -4.51 -6.07
N PHE A 174 3.06 -5.37 -5.93
CA PHE A 174 4.45 -5.01 -6.19
C PHE A 174 4.65 -4.89 -7.70
N GLY A 175 4.86 -3.68 -8.16
CA GLY A 175 5.20 -3.37 -9.54
C GLY A 175 6.70 -3.46 -9.74
N TYR A 176 7.17 -4.54 -10.38
CA TYR A 176 8.56 -4.68 -10.76
C TYR A 176 8.79 -3.88 -12.05
N PHE A 177 9.27 -2.64 -11.87
CA PHE A 177 9.55 -1.69 -12.93
C PHE A 177 11.07 -1.55 -13.14
N GLU A 178 11.56 -0.36 -13.47
CA GLU A 178 12.95 -0.18 -13.86
C GLU A 178 13.93 -0.24 -12.67
N GLY A 179 15.15 -0.60 -13.00
CA GLY A 179 16.33 -0.42 -12.17
C GLY A 179 17.51 -0.05 -13.07
N TRP A 180 18.42 0.74 -12.56
CA TRP A 180 19.55 1.27 -13.34
C TRP A 180 20.89 0.80 -12.80
N GLY A 181 21.91 0.88 -13.67
CA GLY A 181 23.28 0.51 -13.34
C GLY A 181 23.62 -0.94 -13.64
N GLU A 182 24.92 -1.25 -13.58
CA GLU A 182 25.47 -2.56 -13.97
C GLU A 182 25.01 -3.74 -13.10
N ARG A 183 24.59 -3.45 -11.87
CA ARG A 183 24.10 -4.47 -10.93
C ARG A 183 22.63 -4.79 -11.09
N SER A 184 21.87 -3.97 -11.80
CA SER A 184 20.45 -4.22 -12.06
C SER A 184 20.26 -5.53 -12.84
N LYS A 185 19.27 -6.30 -12.43
CA LYS A 185 18.82 -7.51 -13.10
C LYS A 185 17.42 -7.36 -13.68
N TYR A 186 16.87 -6.15 -13.66
CA TYR A 186 15.61 -5.86 -14.33
C TYR A 186 15.78 -6.01 -15.87
N PRO A 187 14.85 -6.63 -16.59
CA PRO A 187 13.67 -7.37 -16.09
C PRO A 187 13.93 -8.86 -15.83
N THR A 188 15.15 -9.36 -16.06
CA THR A 188 15.48 -10.80 -16.12
C THR A 188 15.33 -11.52 -14.77
N ASP A 189 15.35 -10.79 -13.65
CA ASP A 189 15.23 -11.35 -12.30
C ASP A 189 13.76 -11.64 -11.88
N ALA A 190 12.81 -11.31 -12.72
CA ALA A 190 11.39 -11.47 -12.42
C ALA A 190 10.99 -12.89 -12.02
N ALA A 191 11.60 -13.90 -12.65
CA ALA A 191 11.31 -15.31 -12.33
C ALA A 191 11.77 -15.67 -10.91
N ARG A 192 12.96 -15.21 -10.47
CA ARG A 192 13.45 -15.41 -9.10
C ARG A 192 12.52 -14.73 -8.10
N ILE A 193 12.21 -13.47 -8.33
CA ILE A 193 11.32 -12.66 -7.47
C ILE A 193 9.95 -13.35 -7.34
N LYS A 194 9.35 -13.77 -8.47
CA LYS A 194 8.05 -14.46 -8.47
C LYS A 194 8.10 -15.74 -7.65
N GLN A 195 9.13 -16.55 -7.84
CA GLN A 195 9.29 -17.82 -7.13
C GLN A 195 9.54 -17.62 -5.63
N GLN A 196 10.38 -16.66 -5.27
CA GLN A 196 10.82 -16.45 -3.89
C GLN A 196 9.75 -15.78 -3.04
N TYR A 197 9.05 -14.79 -3.59
CA TYR A 197 8.18 -13.92 -2.80
C TYR A 197 6.69 -14.03 -3.13
N PHE A 198 6.32 -14.50 -4.33
CA PHE A 198 4.94 -14.46 -4.84
C PHE A 198 4.44 -15.82 -5.35
N SER A 199 4.90 -16.89 -4.73
CA SER A 199 4.51 -18.26 -5.11
C SER A 199 3.21 -18.74 -4.47
N SER A 200 2.69 -18.03 -3.48
CA SER A 200 1.43 -18.35 -2.78
C SER A 200 0.29 -17.46 -3.28
N ASP A 201 -0.90 -18.05 -3.42
CA ASP A 201 -2.13 -17.31 -3.68
C ASP A 201 -2.80 -16.81 -2.37
N ASP A 202 -2.33 -17.29 -1.20
CA ASP A 202 -2.81 -16.89 0.12
C ASP A 202 -1.82 -15.94 0.81
N GLN A 203 -1.61 -14.77 0.21
CA GLN A 203 -0.77 -13.71 0.75
C GLN A 203 -1.35 -12.33 0.42
N LEU A 204 -0.93 -11.29 1.17
CA LEU A 204 -1.42 -9.92 0.99
C LEU A 204 -0.82 -9.25 -0.25
N THR A 205 0.34 -9.70 -0.69
CA THR A 205 1.08 -9.06 -1.79
C THR A 205 1.06 -9.93 -3.05
N THR A 206 0.93 -9.27 -4.18
CA THR A 206 1.04 -9.88 -5.52
C THR A 206 2.06 -9.11 -6.35
N MET A 207 2.39 -9.60 -7.54
CA MET A 207 3.39 -8.98 -8.42
C MET A 207 2.83 -8.73 -9.81
N VAL A 208 3.19 -7.57 -10.36
CA VAL A 208 3.06 -7.26 -11.78
C VAL A 208 4.40 -6.80 -12.33
N MET A 209 4.56 -6.87 -13.63
CA MET A 209 5.70 -6.28 -14.33
C MET A 209 5.24 -5.10 -15.16
N GLY A 210 6.07 -4.10 -15.26
CA GLY A 210 5.83 -2.93 -16.09
C GLY A 210 7.14 -2.28 -16.52
N GLY A 211 7.04 -1.03 -16.99
CA GLY A 211 8.17 -0.24 -17.39
C GLY A 211 8.49 -0.30 -18.89
N GLU A 212 9.69 0.07 -19.23
CA GLU A 212 10.12 0.29 -20.61
C GLU A 212 10.29 -0.97 -21.47
N ILE A 213 10.07 -2.15 -20.90
CA ILE A 213 10.18 -3.42 -21.64
C ILE A 213 9.24 -3.51 -22.86
N TYR A 214 8.23 -2.67 -22.90
CA TYR A 214 7.28 -2.61 -24.01
C TYR A 214 7.57 -1.49 -25.00
N VAL A 215 8.59 -0.71 -24.77
CA VAL A 215 8.96 0.40 -25.66
C VAL A 215 9.80 -0.14 -26.82
N PRO A 216 9.36 0.02 -28.07
CA PRO A 216 10.14 -0.43 -29.22
C PRO A 216 11.53 0.22 -29.24
N GLY A 217 12.57 -0.61 -29.35
CA GLY A 217 13.95 -0.15 -29.36
C GLY A 217 14.70 -0.29 -28.03
N TYR A 218 14.05 -0.75 -27.00
CA TYR A 218 14.68 -1.12 -25.73
C TYR A 218 14.87 -2.62 -25.61
#